data_64bcb890737615a72adbdd16dfa25f0d
#
_entry.id   64bcb890737615a72adbdd16dfa25f0d
#
_cell.length_a   1.000
_cell.length_b   1.000
_cell.length_c   1.000
_cell.angle_alpha   90.00
_cell.angle_beta   90.00
_cell.angle_gamma   90.00
#
_symmetry.space_group_name_H-M   'P 1'
#
loop_
_entity.id
_entity.type
_entity.pdbx_description
1 polymer ?
#
loop_
_entity_poly.entity_id
_entity_poly.type
_entity_poly.pdbx_seq_one_letter_code
_entity_poly.pdbx_strand_id
1 'polypeptide(L)'
;MSFPGYPYGFVSMEQETLARSKGESFPPDLKESFSIGPGLEPPPGLFADEAQFVFSKNQWPDNPIDFKRRWKFCYKSLSDCADRVLRLLSFALDLPENWFDRFFMKPISAMRVNYYPELSKEPLENQLRASAHSDYGSLTLLLQDEGESGLEILNRDNEWISVKPCKPDLVVNIGDLMELWTSNRWTSTLHRVVSKPNQPQRKSLAFFHQPDWDAEIKPIDEHSLSQPVRSGPYLMSKFLSTTEK
;
A
#
# COMPACT_ATOMS: atom_id res chain seq x y z
N MET A 1 3.93 16.66 -11.66
CA MET A 1 4.82 15.51 -11.46
C MET A 1 5.14 15.46 -9.98
N SER A 2 5.16 14.28 -9.38
CA SER A 2 5.73 14.15 -8.05
C SER A 2 7.23 14.44 -8.14
N PHE A 3 7.81 14.94 -7.08
CA PHE A 3 9.27 15.08 -6.92
C PHE A 3 9.71 14.16 -5.77
N PRO A 4 11.00 13.82 -5.66
CA PRO A 4 11.48 12.96 -4.59
C PRO A 4 10.98 13.42 -3.23
N GLY A 5 10.36 12.51 -2.46
CA GLY A 5 9.75 12.82 -1.17
C GLY A 5 8.30 13.29 -1.20
N TYR A 6 7.69 13.53 -2.39
CA TYR A 6 6.28 13.87 -2.47
C TYR A 6 5.43 12.60 -2.67
N PRO A 7 4.48 12.29 -1.79
CA PRO A 7 3.83 10.98 -1.77
C PRO A 7 2.75 10.78 -2.85
N TYR A 8 2.25 11.88 -3.46
CA TYR A 8 1.10 11.82 -4.36
C TYR A 8 1.40 12.40 -5.75
N GLY A 9 0.62 11.95 -6.73
CA GLY A 9 0.77 12.33 -8.12
C GLY A 9 1.41 11.22 -8.96
N PHE A 10 1.96 11.58 -10.11
CA PHE A 10 2.56 10.66 -11.06
C PHE A 10 4.04 10.42 -10.74
N VAL A 11 4.41 9.16 -10.69
CA VAL A 11 5.81 8.68 -10.59
C VAL A 11 6.12 7.92 -11.87
N SER A 12 7.16 8.37 -12.57
CA SER A 12 7.62 7.72 -13.80
C SER A 12 8.38 6.42 -13.53
N MET A 13 8.61 5.68 -14.60
CA MET A 13 9.35 4.42 -14.57
C MET A 13 10.73 4.59 -13.92
N GLU A 14 11.18 3.54 -13.21
CA GLU A 14 12.52 3.48 -12.60
C GLU A 14 12.83 4.56 -11.54
N GLN A 15 11.80 5.20 -10.98
CA GLN A 15 11.97 6.20 -9.91
C GLN A 15 11.78 5.62 -8.51
N GLU A 16 11.27 4.41 -8.38
CA GLU A 16 11.05 3.72 -7.10
C GLU A 16 11.78 2.37 -7.06
N THR A 17 12.20 1.96 -5.86
CA THR A 17 12.71 0.62 -5.57
C THR A 17 12.14 0.15 -4.25
N LEU A 18 11.09 -0.66 -4.27
CA LEU A 18 10.39 -1.11 -3.05
C LEU A 18 11.28 -1.99 -2.15
N ALA A 19 12.23 -2.74 -2.72
CA ALA A 19 13.18 -3.56 -1.97
C ALA A 19 13.98 -2.79 -0.92
N ARG A 20 14.18 -1.48 -1.10
CA ARG A 20 14.87 -0.63 -0.11
C ARG A 20 14.19 -0.62 1.26
N SER A 21 12.86 -0.80 1.31
CA SER A 21 12.14 -0.92 2.58
C SER A 21 12.57 -2.11 3.44
N LYS A 22 13.25 -3.08 2.81
CA LYS A 22 13.83 -4.28 3.46
C LYS A 22 15.35 -4.22 3.55
N GLY A 23 15.97 -3.07 3.20
CA GLY A 23 17.42 -2.89 3.23
C GLY A 23 18.17 -3.56 2.07
N GLU A 24 17.45 -3.96 1.01
CA GLU A 24 18.01 -4.61 -0.17
C GLU A 24 18.26 -3.61 -1.30
N SER A 25 19.35 -3.81 -2.06
CA SER A 25 19.71 -2.98 -3.22
C SER A 25 19.48 -3.75 -4.51
N PHE A 26 18.37 -3.43 -5.19
CA PHE A 26 18.02 -3.98 -6.50
C PHE A 26 17.90 -2.85 -7.53
N PRO A 27 17.90 -3.17 -8.85
CA PRO A 27 17.54 -2.21 -9.88
C PRO A 27 16.15 -1.62 -9.64
N PRO A 28 15.88 -0.40 -10.12
CA PRO A 28 14.57 0.24 -9.97
C PRO A 28 13.43 -0.59 -10.57
N ASP A 29 12.25 -0.47 -9.96
CA ASP A 29 11.04 -1.18 -10.38
C ASP A 29 10.56 -0.73 -11.78
N LEU A 30 10.11 -1.69 -12.59
CA LEU A 30 9.61 -1.45 -13.96
C LEU A 30 8.12 -1.13 -13.95
N LYS A 31 7.76 0.00 -13.34
CA LYS A 31 6.39 0.49 -13.26
C LYS A 31 6.32 2.01 -13.28
N GLU A 32 5.20 2.50 -13.72
CA GLU A 32 4.74 3.86 -13.47
C GLU A 32 3.60 3.82 -12.45
N SER A 33 3.42 4.88 -11.70
CA SER A 33 2.30 4.94 -10.76
C SER A 33 1.67 6.32 -10.67
N PHE A 34 0.39 6.34 -10.28
CA PHE A 34 -0.30 7.55 -9.88
C PHE A 34 -0.99 7.31 -8.55
N SER A 35 -0.73 8.19 -7.57
CA SER A 35 -1.21 8.04 -6.21
C SER A 35 -1.99 9.24 -5.75
N ILE A 36 -2.99 9.00 -4.90
CA ILE A 36 -3.70 10.03 -4.13
C ILE A 36 -3.76 9.63 -2.65
N GLY A 37 -3.77 10.65 -1.80
CA GLY A 37 -3.98 10.49 -0.36
C GLY A 37 -5.36 10.93 0.09
N PRO A 38 -5.57 11.01 1.40
CA PRO A 38 -6.87 11.26 2.01
C PRO A 38 -7.43 12.65 1.68
N GLY A 39 -6.57 13.63 1.37
CA GLY A 39 -6.98 15.02 1.14
C GLY A 39 -7.52 15.70 2.39
N LEU A 40 -7.04 15.30 3.55
CA LEU A 40 -7.36 15.87 4.86
C LEU A 40 -6.42 17.04 5.17
N GLU A 41 -6.88 17.94 6.03
CA GLU A 41 -6.01 18.93 6.67
C GLU A 41 -5.20 18.27 7.79
N PRO A 42 -3.93 18.68 7.97
CA PRO A 42 -3.09 18.12 9.03
C PRO A 42 -3.68 18.46 10.41
N PRO A 43 -3.61 17.53 11.37
CA PRO A 43 -3.96 17.83 12.75
C PRO A 43 -3.00 18.88 13.33
N PRO A 44 -3.45 19.69 14.32
CA PRO A 44 -2.59 20.68 14.95
C PRO A 44 -1.42 20.03 15.68
N GLY A 45 -0.26 20.68 15.63
CA GLY A 45 0.94 20.26 16.38
C GLY A 45 1.87 19.31 15.64
N LEU A 46 1.61 18.99 14.37
CA LEU A 46 2.56 18.25 13.54
C LEU A 46 3.77 19.11 13.16
N PHE A 47 4.92 18.48 13.01
CA PHE A 47 6.08 19.09 12.38
C PHE A 47 5.81 19.34 10.88
N ALA A 48 6.55 20.27 10.29
CA ALA A 48 6.31 20.69 8.90
C ALA A 48 6.51 19.54 7.90
N ASP A 49 7.50 18.68 8.12
CA ASP A 49 7.78 17.49 7.29
C ASP A 49 6.68 16.43 7.42
N GLU A 50 6.16 16.19 8.62
CA GLU A 50 5.02 15.30 8.86
C GLU A 50 3.75 15.80 8.15
N ALA A 51 3.47 17.10 8.27
CA ALA A 51 2.33 17.73 7.61
C ALA A 51 2.46 17.70 6.07
N GLN A 52 3.66 17.86 5.54
CA GLN A 52 3.95 17.78 4.11
C GLN A 52 3.99 16.33 3.57
N PHE A 53 3.97 15.33 4.40
CA PHE A 53 3.94 13.94 3.98
C PHE A 53 2.50 13.51 3.63
N VAL A 54 1.76 12.91 4.55
CA VAL A 54 0.42 12.34 4.30
C VAL A 54 -0.63 13.40 3.95
N PHE A 55 -0.49 14.62 4.49
CA PHE A 55 -1.45 15.71 4.30
C PHE A 55 -1.12 16.60 3.10
N SER A 56 -0.14 16.21 2.28
CA SER A 56 0.16 16.88 1.02
C SER A 56 -1.05 16.92 0.09
N LYS A 57 -1.18 18.01 -0.67
CA LYS A 57 -2.27 18.16 -1.63
C LYS A 57 -2.16 17.14 -2.77
N ASN A 58 -3.26 16.50 -3.08
CA ASN A 58 -3.33 15.63 -4.25
C ASN A 58 -3.07 16.43 -5.54
N GLN A 59 -2.18 15.92 -6.38
CA GLN A 59 -1.87 16.49 -7.69
C GLN A 59 -2.80 15.87 -8.74
N TRP A 60 -3.62 16.68 -9.38
CA TRP A 60 -4.59 16.19 -10.35
C TRP A 60 -4.21 16.62 -11.76
N PRO A 61 -4.33 15.72 -12.76
CA PRO A 61 -4.21 16.12 -14.16
C PRO A 61 -5.44 16.97 -14.56
N ASP A 62 -5.21 17.89 -15.49
CA ASP A 62 -6.29 18.75 -16.03
C ASP A 62 -7.26 17.95 -16.92
N ASN A 63 -6.80 16.90 -17.54
CA ASN A 63 -7.57 16.04 -18.41
C ASN A 63 -7.40 14.55 -18.04
N PRO A 64 -8.46 13.73 -18.20
CA PRO A 64 -9.83 14.12 -18.56
C PRO A 64 -10.54 14.87 -17.43
N ILE A 65 -11.49 15.74 -17.76
CA ILE A 65 -12.16 16.67 -16.82
C ILE A 65 -12.86 15.99 -15.63
N ASP A 66 -13.28 14.75 -15.78
CA ASP A 66 -13.95 13.97 -14.74
C ASP A 66 -13.00 13.06 -13.94
N PHE A 67 -11.69 13.08 -14.24
CA PHE A 67 -10.67 12.24 -13.60
C PHE A 67 -10.72 12.34 -12.07
N LYS A 68 -10.61 13.54 -11.53
CA LYS A 68 -10.66 13.80 -10.09
C LYS A 68 -11.93 13.27 -9.42
N ARG A 69 -13.10 13.45 -10.07
CA ARG A 69 -14.38 12.99 -9.55
C ARG A 69 -14.45 11.46 -9.49
N ARG A 70 -14.00 10.78 -10.55
CA ARG A 70 -13.97 9.30 -10.63
C ARG A 70 -13.02 8.72 -9.60
N TRP A 71 -11.85 9.30 -9.45
CA TRP A 71 -10.86 8.86 -8.47
C TRP A 71 -11.35 9.02 -7.03
N LYS A 72 -11.96 10.15 -6.70
CA LYS A 72 -12.57 10.35 -5.37
C LYS A 72 -13.71 9.38 -5.09
N PHE A 73 -14.53 9.07 -6.09
CA PHE A 73 -15.60 8.07 -5.95
C PHE A 73 -15.00 6.67 -5.69
N CYS A 74 -14.01 6.26 -6.47
CA CYS A 74 -13.32 4.98 -6.28
C CYS A 74 -12.66 4.89 -4.90
N TYR A 75 -11.93 5.93 -4.50
CA TYR A 75 -11.31 6.02 -3.18
C TYR A 75 -12.32 5.79 -2.06
N LYS A 76 -13.47 6.52 -2.10
CA LYS A 76 -14.51 6.34 -1.09
C LYS A 76 -15.10 4.94 -1.09
N SER A 77 -15.38 4.37 -2.25
CA SER A 77 -15.94 3.01 -2.36
C SER A 77 -15.00 1.96 -1.78
N LEU A 78 -13.70 2.09 -2.02
CA LEU A 78 -12.68 1.20 -1.47
C LEU A 78 -12.49 1.42 0.03
N SER A 79 -12.55 2.66 0.52
CA SER A 79 -12.54 2.96 1.95
C SER A 79 -13.72 2.27 2.66
N ASP A 80 -14.95 2.44 2.14
CA ASP A 80 -16.15 1.81 2.71
C ASP A 80 -16.06 0.26 2.67
N CYS A 81 -15.40 -0.30 1.64
CA CYS A 81 -15.14 -1.73 1.56
C CYS A 81 -14.11 -2.18 2.62
N ALA A 82 -13.03 -1.43 2.78
CA ALA A 82 -12.00 -1.73 3.76
C ALA A 82 -12.52 -1.68 5.21
N ASP A 83 -13.38 -0.71 5.53
CA ASP A 83 -14.05 -0.62 6.83
C ASP A 83 -14.91 -1.88 7.11
N ARG A 84 -15.62 -2.38 6.10
CA ARG A 84 -16.39 -3.64 6.23
C ARG A 84 -15.48 -4.85 6.44
N VAL A 85 -14.34 -4.90 5.75
CA VAL A 85 -13.35 -5.96 5.95
C VAL A 85 -12.80 -5.91 7.37
N LEU A 86 -12.46 -4.72 7.91
CA LEU A 86 -12.01 -4.57 9.30
C LEU A 86 -13.04 -5.09 10.30
N ARG A 87 -14.33 -4.85 10.08
CA ARG A 87 -15.38 -5.41 10.94
C ARG A 87 -15.42 -6.94 10.90
N LEU A 88 -15.23 -7.56 9.72
CA LEU A 88 -15.11 -9.01 9.61
C LEU A 88 -13.86 -9.53 10.32
N LEU A 89 -12.74 -8.78 10.23
CA LEU A 89 -11.50 -9.12 10.95
C LEU A 89 -11.66 -8.98 12.46
N SER A 90 -12.49 -8.05 12.95
CA SER A 90 -12.83 -7.96 14.38
C SER A 90 -13.46 -9.26 14.89
N PHE A 91 -14.42 -9.84 14.17
CA PHE A 91 -15.01 -11.14 14.52
C PHE A 91 -13.98 -12.26 14.53
N ALA A 92 -13.06 -12.29 13.55
CA ALA A 92 -12.01 -13.30 13.50
C ALA A 92 -10.98 -13.19 14.64
N LEU A 93 -10.99 -12.06 15.37
CA LEU A 93 -10.15 -11.78 16.53
C LEU A 93 -10.91 -11.87 17.86
N ASP A 94 -12.17 -12.31 17.83
CA ASP A 94 -13.07 -12.34 19.01
C ASP A 94 -13.25 -10.95 19.66
N LEU A 95 -13.24 -9.88 18.84
CA LEU A 95 -13.41 -8.49 19.26
C LEU A 95 -14.83 -7.99 18.93
N PRO A 96 -15.29 -6.90 19.58
CA PRO A 96 -16.50 -6.20 19.16
C PRO A 96 -16.43 -5.78 17.68
N GLU A 97 -17.55 -5.85 16.95
CA GLU A 97 -17.64 -5.55 15.52
C GLU A 97 -16.99 -4.21 15.15
N ASN A 98 -17.17 -3.20 15.98
CA ASN A 98 -16.69 -1.83 15.77
C ASN A 98 -15.34 -1.53 16.46
N TRP A 99 -14.58 -2.55 16.85
CA TRP A 99 -13.36 -2.37 17.64
C TRP A 99 -12.31 -1.50 16.94
N PHE A 100 -12.17 -1.63 15.62
CA PHE A 100 -11.24 -0.86 14.83
C PHE A 100 -11.72 0.56 14.53
N ASP A 101 -13.03 0.86 14.56
CA ASP A 101 -13.61 2.15 14.13
C ASP A 101 -12.92 3.36 14.79
N ARG A 102 -12.54 3.23 16.06
CA ARG A 102 -11.84 4.29 16.82
C ARG A 102 -10.47 4.69 16.29
N PHE A 103 -9.85 3.85 15.47
CA PHE A 103 -8.55 4.09 14.87
C PHE A 103 -8.64 4.61 13.44
N PHE A 104 -9.85 4.68 12.87
CA PHE A 104 -10.13 5.05 11.50
C PHE A 104 -11.16 6.21 11.40
N MET A 105 -11.10 7.15 12.33
CA MET A 105 -11.97 8.35 12.31
C MET A 105 -11.56 9.35 11.23
N LYS A 106 -10.26 9.45 10.95
CA LYS A 106 -9.64 10.28 9.91
C LYS A 106 -8.50 9.50 9.24
N PRO A 107 -8.81 8.40 8.57
CA PRO A 107 -7.82 7.47 8.06
C PRO A 107 -6.88 8.13 7.04
N ILE A 108 -5.59 7.90 7.20
CA ILE A 108 -4.55 8.41 6.29
C ILE A 108 -4.30 7.47 5.12
N SER A 109 -5.36 6.85 4.62
CA SER A 109 -5.31 5.87 3.53
C SER A 109 -4.83 6.48 2.21
N ALA A 110 -4.23 5.68 1.37
CA ALA A 110 -3.80 6.08 0.04
C ALA A 110 -4.32 5.11 -1.03
N MET A 111 -4.57 5.64 -2.22
CA MET A 111 -4.95 4.85 -3.39
C MET A 111 -3.93 5.06 -4.49
N ARG A 112 -3.44 3.95 -5.07
CA ARG A 112 -2.42 3.96 -6.12
C ARG A 112 -2.84 3.06 -7.28
N VAL A 113 -2.73 3.57 -8.50
CA VAL A 113 -2.74 2.75 -9.71
C VAL A 113 -1.30 2.57 -10.15
N ASN A 114 -0.91 1.33 -10.39
CA ASN A 114 0.34 0.98 -11.03
C ASN A 114 0.06 0.58 -12.48
N TYR A 115 0.86 1.10 -13.38
CA TYR A 115 0.94 0.70 -14.77
C TYR A 115 2.27 -0.01 -15.00
N TYR A 116 2.19 -1.23 -15.47
CA TYR A 116 3.33 -2.05 -15.84
C TYR A 116 3.34 -2.13 -17.38
N PRO A 117 4.25 -1.45 -18.07
CA PRO A 117 4.29 -1.47 -19.52
C PRO A 117 4.66 -2.84 -20.06
N GLU A 118 4.40 -3.05 -21.34
CA GLU A 118 4.92 -4.21 -22.07
C GLU A 118 6.44 -4.23 -22.03
N LEU A 119 7.02 -5.38 -21.74
CA LEU A 119 8.46 -5.57 -21.73
C LEU A 119 8.91 -6.15 -23.06
N SER A 120 9.37 -5.27 -23.96
CA SER A 120 9.94 -5.65 -25.25
C SER A 120 11.42 -6.06 -25.18
N LYS A 121 12.07 -5.77 -24.05
CA LYS A 121 13.48 -6.11 -23.79
C LYS A 121 13.58 -6.97 -22.55
N GLU A 122 14.65 -7.72 -22.45
CA GLU A 122 14.98 -8.48 -21.26
C GLU A 122 15.29 -7.51 -20.09
N PRO A 123 14.63 -7.68 -18.93
CA PRO A 123 14.95 -6.91 -17.74
C PRO A 123 16.41 -7.13 -17.30
N LEU A 124 16.96 -6.21 -16.56
CA LEU A 124 18.26 -6.41 -15.89
C LEU A 124 18.17 -7.59 -14.92
N GLU A 125 19.32 -8.15 -14.56
CA GLU A 125 19.38 -9.21 -13.54
C GLU A 125 18.74 -8.71 -12.23
N ASN A 126 17.81 -9.50 -11.70
CA ASN A 126 17.00 -9.19 -10.50
C ASN A 126 16.11 -7.93 -10.60
N GLN A 127 15.93 -7.35 -11.79
CA GLN A 127 15.00 -6.25 -11.98
C GLN A 127 13.57 -6.79 -12.06
N LEU A 128 12.70 -6.31 -11.18
CA LEU A 128 11.29 -6.71 -11.09
C LEU A 128 10.37 -5.57 -11.54
N ARG A 129 9.13 -5.91 -11.87
CA ARG A 129 8.06 -4.90 -12.06
C ARG A 129 7.68 -4.22 -10.75
N ALA A 130 7.68 -4.98 -9.64
CA ALA A 130 7.65 -4.46 -8.28
C ALA A 130 8.50 -5.39 -7.41
N SER A 131 9.51 -4.84 -6.76
CA SER A 131 10.41 -5.59 -5.89
C SER A 131 9.68 -6.15 -4.67
N ALA A 132 10.26 -7.19 -4.05
CA ALA A 132 9.67 -7.84 -2.88
C ALA A 132 9.53 -6.86 -1.71
N HIS A 133 8.33 -6.75 -1.16
CA HIS A 133 7.99 -5.85 -0.06
C HIS A 133 6.77 -6.38 0.71
N SER A 134 6.52 -5.80 1.87
CA SER A 134 5.25 -5.89 2.59
C SER A 134 4.54 -4.54 2.55
N ASP A 135 3.22 -4.52 2.74
CA ASP A 135 2.46 -3.30 2.89
C ASP A 135 2.51 -2.79 4.33
N TYR A 136 2.59 -1.47 4.52
CA TYR A 136 2.90 -0.88 5.82
C TYR A 136 1.69 -0.71 6.74
N GLY A 137 0.46 -0.72 6.18
CA GLY A 137 -0.76 -0.38 6.90
C GLY A 137 -1.47 -1.51 7.62
N SER A 138 -2.79 -1.34 7.75
CA SER A 138 -3.66 -2.37 8.33
C SER A 138 -3.98 -3.46 7.31
N LEU A 139 -4.51 -3.08 6.15
CA LEU A 139 -4.81 -3.97 5.04
C LEU A 139 -4.73 -3.25 3.70
N THR A 140 -4.56 -4.03 2.64
CA THR A 140 -4.61 -3.53 1.26
C THR A 140 -5.71 -4.25 0.49
N LEU A 141 -6.48 -3.48 -0.27
CA LEU A 141 -7.42 -3.99 -1.26
C LEU A 141 -6.80 -3.82 -2.64
N LEU A 142 -6.58 -4.93 -3.35
CA LEU A 142 -5.93 -4.92 -4.66
C LEU A 142 -6.89 -5.41 -5.76
N LEU A 143 -7.14 -4.54 -6.73
CA LEU A 143 -7.79 -4.88 -7.99
C LEU A 143 -6.73 -5.06 -9.07
N GLN A 144 -6.82 -6.12 -9.86
CA GLN A 144 -5.88 -6.44 -10.93
C GLN A 144 -6.59 -6.57 -12.28
N ASP A 145 -5.89 -6.25 -13.38
CA ASP A 145 -6.32 -6.64 -14.72
C ASP A 145 -6.37 -8.16 -14.86
N GLU A 146 -7.18 -8.64 -15.80
CA GLU A 146 -7.22 -10.04 -16.20
C GLU A 146 -5.91 -10.48 -16.87
N GLY A 147 -5.66 -11.80 -16.90
CA GLY A 147 -4.49 -12.38 -17.53
C GLY A 147 -3.35 -12.70 -16.56
N GLU A 148 -2.13 -12.76 -17.06
CA GLU A 148 -0.95 -13.03 -16.23
C GLU A 148 -0.62 -11.83 -15.36
N SER A 149 -0.87 -11.94 -14.06
CA SER A 149 -0.61 -10.84 -13.14
C SER A 149 0.88 -10.62 -12.84
N GLY A 150 1.65 -11.70 -12.84
CA GLY A 150 3.02 -11.70 -12.34
C GLY A 150 3.12 -11.43 -10.83
N LEU A 151 1.98 -11.26 -10.14
CA LEU A 151 1.97 -11.14 -8.68
C LEU A 151 2.30 -12.48 -8.04
N GLU A 152 3.26 -12.47 -7.14
CA GLU A 152 3.64 -13.62 -6.33
C GLU A 152 3.68 -13.22 -4.86
N ILE A 153 3.30 -14.14 -3.99
CA ILE A 153 3.38 -14.03 -2.53
C ILE A 153 4.36 -15.07 -2.01
N LEU A 154 5.07 -14.74 -0.93
CA LEU A 154 5.93 -15.68 -0.21
C LEU A 154 5.09 -16.43 0.82
N ASN A 155 4.94 -17.76 0.66
CA ASN A 155 4.21 -18.57 1.62
C ASN A 155 5.05 -18.88 2.88
N ARG A 156 4.46 -19.61 3.83
CA ARG A 156 5.13 -19.99 5.08
C ARG A 156 6.28 -20.99 4.89
N ASP A 157 6.31 -21.69 3.78
CA ASP A 157 7.37 -22.64 3.41
C ASP A 157 8.52 -21.95 2.65
N ASN A 158 8.50 -20.59 2.58
CA ASN A 158 9.45 -19.76 1.83
C ASN A 158 9.43 -20.02 0.31
N GLU A 159 8.27 -20.37 -0.25
CA GLU A 159 8.08 -20.54 -1.68
C GLU A 159 7.25 -19.38 -2.25
N TRP A 160 7.64 -18.89 -3.43
CA TRP A 160 6.88 -17.88 -4.17
C TRP A 160 5.71 -18.52 -4.90
N ILE A 161 4.49 -18.13 -4.55
CA ILE A 161 3.25 -18.62 -5.13
C ILE A 161 2.58 -17.52 -5.97
N SER A 162 2.25 -17.85 -7.21
CA SER A 162 1.55 -16.94 -8.12
C SER A 162 0.10 -16.70 -7.70
N VAL A 163 -0.30 -15.44 -7.61
CA VAL A 163 -1.67 -15.02 -7.35
C VAL A 163 -2.35 -14.69 -8.67
N LYS A 164 -3.32 -15.51 -9.07
CA LYS A 164 -4.09 -15.29 -10.30
C LYS A 164 -5.19 -14.27 -10.05
N PRO A 165 -5.38 -13.28 -10.95
CA PRO A 165 -6.52 -12.38 -10.88
C PRO A 165 -7.82 -13.17 -11.08
N CYS A 166 -8.85 -12.82 -10.30
CA CYS A 166 -10.19 -13.37 -10.44
C CYS A 166 -11.18 -12.20 -10.37
N LYS A 167 -11.69 -11.75 -11.50
CA LYS A 167 -12.73 -10.71 -11.52
C LYS A 167 -14.12 -11.33 -11.21
N PRO A 168 -14.93 -10.65 -10.45
CA PRO A 168 -14.81 -9.26 -9.95
C PRO A 168 -14.09 -9.13 -8.58
N ASP A 169 -13.35 -10.11 -8.15
CA ASP A 169 -12.83 -10.20 -6.79
C ASP A 169 -11.68 -9.21 -6.55
N LEU A 170 -11.54 -8.80 -5.29
CA LEU A 170 -10.38 -8.08 -4.77
C LEU A 170 -9.46 -9.07 -4.04
N VAL A 171 -8.17 -8.93 -4.25
CA VAL A 171 -7.18 -9.56 -3.35
C VAL A 171 -7.07 -8.68 -2.12
N VAL A 172 -7.17 -9.29 -0.94
CA VAL A 172 -7.00 -8.61 0.35
C VAL A 172 -5.78 -9.17 1.04
N ASN A 173 -4.83 -8.31 1.41
CA ASN A 173 -3.67 -8.71 2.21
C ASN A 173 -3.54 -7.88 3.47
N ILE A 174 -2.96 -8.49 4.48
CA ILE A 174 -2.62 -7.90 5.78
C ILE A 174 -1.34 -7.07 5.63
N GLY A 175 -1.32 -5.91 6.27
CA GLY A 175 -0.14 -5.06 6.36
C GLY A 175 0.56 -5.10 7.73
N ASP A 176 1.72 -4.44 7.80
CA ASP A 176 2.62 -4.49 8.96
C ASP A 176 1.95 -4.03 10.27
N LEU A 177 1.07 -3.01 10.22
CA LEU A 177 0.37 -2.55 11.43
C LEU A 177 -0.65 -3.57 11.93
N MET A 178 -1.30 -4.33 11.05
CA MET A 178 -2.22 -5.40 11.45
C MET A 178 -1.44 -6.60 12.00
N GLU A 179 -0.29 -6.94 11.43
CA GLU A 179 0.63 -7.94 11.99
C GLU A 179 1.00 -7.58 13.42
N LEU A 180 1.37 -6.31 13.67
CA LEU A 180 1.68 -5.81 15.01
C LEU A 180 0.47 -5.87 15.95
N TRP A 181 -0.73 -5.43 15.52
CA TRP A 181 -1.95 -5.54 16.32
C TRP A 181 -2.23 -6.96 16.77
N THR A 182 -1.97 -7.92 15.88
CA THR A 182 -2.25 -9.34 16.15
C THR A 182 -1.08 -10.10 16.78
N SER A 183 -0.04 -9.40 17.27
CA SER A 183 1.16 -10.01 17.86
C SER A 183 1.79 -11.06 16.93
N ASN A 184 1.88 -10.77 15.64
CA ASN A 184 2.36 -11.66 14.57
C ASN A 184 1.50 -12.93 14.36
N ARG A 185 0.28 -12.98 14.91
CA ARG A 185 -0.68 -14.06 14.64
C ARG A 185 -1.08 -14.06 13.16
N TRP A 186 -1.23 -12.88 12.57
CA TRP A 186 -1.41 -12.66 11.13
C TRP A 186 -0.18 -12.00 10.56
N THR A 187 0.28 -12.48 9.41
CA THR A 187 1.54 -12.05 8.83
C THR A 187 1.33 -11.05 7.71
N SER A 188 2.09 -9.95 7.75
CA SER A 188 2.23 -9.05 6.59
C SER A 188 3.05 -9.77 5.52
N THR A 189 2.34 -10.33 4.54
CA THR A 189 2.93 -11.25 3.57
C THR A 189 3.80 -10.51 2.56
N LEU A 190 5.06 -10.94 2.42
CA LEU A 190 5.94 -10.48 1.35
C LEU A 190 5.32 -10.83 -0.01
N HIS A 191 5.33 -9.85 -0.91
CA HIS A 191 4.84 -10.02 -2.26
C HIS A 191 5.69 -9.23 -3.26
N ARG A 192 5.65 -9.66 -4.52
CA ARG A 192 6.41 -9.04 -5.62
C ARG A 192 5.64 -9.15 -6.92
N VAL A 193 6.03 -8.36 -7.93
CA VAL A 193 5.55 -8.53 -9.30
C VAL A 193 6.74 -8.85 -10.19
N VAL A 194 6.77 -10.08 -10.68
CA VAL A 194 7.88 -10.56 -11.51
C VAL A 194 7.89 -9.91 -12.88
N SER A 195 9.08 -9.80 -13.47
CA SER A 195 9.32 -9.40 -14.85
C SER A 195 9.77 -10.58 -15.68
N LYS A 196 9.21 -10.72 -16.89
CA LYS A 196 9.58 -11.77 -17.84
C LYS A 196 9.67 -11.13 -19.23
N PRO A 197 10.54 -11.62 -20.13
CA PRO A 197 10.56 -11.17 -21.53
C PRO A 197 9.19 -11.34 -22.17
N ASN A 198 8.82 -10.40 -23.05
CA ASN A 198 7.54 -10.41 -23.79
C ASN A 198 6.28 -10.42 -22.92
N GLN A 199 6.39 -9.98 -21.66
CA GLN A 199 5.25 -9.88 -20.76
C GLN A 199 4.37 -8.70 -21.16
N PRO A 200 3.04 -8.89 -21.34
CA PRO A 200 2.14 -7.83 -21.76
C PRO A 200 2.02 -6.72 -20.71
N GLN A 201 1.55 -5.56 -21.17
CA GLN A 201 1.19 -4.48 -20.26
C GLN A 201 0.06 -4.91 -19.32
N ARG A 202 0.04 -4.34 -18.12
CA ARG A 202 -1.06 -4.53 -17.16
C ARG A 202 -1.20 -3.33 -16.23
N LYS A 203 -2.35 -3.28 -15.55
CA LYS A 203 -2.62 -2.31 -14.50
C LYS A 203 -3.05 -3.01 -13.22
N SER A 204 -2.77 -2.38 -12.11
CA SER A 204 -3.38 -2.74 -10.84
C SER A 204 -3.75 -1.49 -10.07
N LEU A 205 -4.78 -1.59 -9.24
CA LEU A 205 -5.17 -0.54 -8.32
C LEU A 205 -5.08 -1.08 -6.91
N ALA A 206 -4.27 -0.45 -6.08
CA ALA A 206 -4.10 -0.77 -4.67
C ALA A 206 -4.71 0.34 -3.81
N PHE A 207 -5.51 -0.04 -2.82
CA PHE A 207 -6.00 0.84 -1.76
C PHE A 207 -5.36 0.41 -0.45
N PHE A 208 -4.44 1.21 0.03
CA PHE A 208 -3.73 1.00 1.30
C PHE A 208 -4.55 1.61 2.42
N HIS A 209 -5.23 0.79 3.21
CA HIS A 209 -6.03 1.26 4.33
C HIS A 209 -5.16 1.47 5.55
N GLN A 210 -5.06 2.74 5.95
CA GLN A 210 -4.18 3.21 7.01
C GLN A 210 -5.02 3.78 8.14
N PRO A 211 -4.69 3.51 9.41
CA PRO A 211 -5.33 4.19 10.56
C PRO A 211 -5.12 5.70 10.53
N ASP A 212 -5.70 6.40 11.48
CA ASP A 212 -5.45 7.81 11.73
C ASP A 212 -3.95 8.06 11.97
N TRP A 213 -3.48 9.27 11.69
CA TRP A 213 -2.06 9.64 11.85
C TRP A 213 -1.51 9.33 13.24
N ASP A 214 -2.26 9.71 14.27
CA ASP A 214 -1.88 9.59 15.67
C ASP A 214 -2.38 8.30 16.34
N ALA A 215 -3.01 7.42 15.58
CA ALA A 215 -3.48 6.13 16.10
C ALA A 215 -2.32 5.33 16.70
N GLU A 216 -2.44 5.00 17.97
CA GLU A 216 -1.50 4.16 18.69
C GLU A 216 -1.83 2.68 18.47
N ILE A 217 -0.95 2.00 17.80
CA ILE A 217 -1.06 0.58 17.43
C ILE A 217 -0.39 -0.23 18.53
N LYS A 218 -1.20 -0.86 19.36
CA LYS A 218 -0.75 -1.76 20.44
C LYS A 218 -1.19 -3.18 20.11
N PRO A 219 -0.39 -4.19 20.44
CA PRO A 219 -0.86 -5.57 20.41
C PRO A 219 -2.20 -5.74 21.13
N ILE A 220 -3.12 -6.49 20.51
CA ILE A 220 -4.42 -6.85 21.11
C ILE A 220 -4.19 -7.80 22.29
N ASP A 221 -3.19 -8.67 22.16
CA ASP A 221 -2.75 -9.52 23.25
C ASP A 221 -1.94 -8.70 24.28
N GLU A 222 -2.52 -8.51 25.47
CA GLU A 222 -1.92 -7.76 26.57
C GLU A 222 -0.61 -8.38 27.09
N HIS A 223 -0.35 -9.65 26.81
CA HIS A 223 0.90 -10.34 27.16
C HIS A 223 2.02 -10.15 26.16
N SER A 224 1.74 -9.48 25.02
CA SER A 224 2.76 -9.20 24.01
C SER A 224 3.81 -8.21 24.52
N LEU A 225 5.07 -8.51 24.27
CA LEU A 225 6.20 -7.65 24.60
C LEU A 225 6.50 -6.61 23.48
N SER A 226 5.74 -6.60 22.39
CA SER A 226 5.94 -5.67 21.30
C SER A 226 5.63 -4.24 21.73
N GLN A 227 6.51 -3.30 21.37
CA GLN A 227 6.32 -1.90 21.70
C GLN A 227 5.24 -1.27 20.82
N PRO A 228 4.37 -0.42 21.38
CA PRO A 228 3.39 0.33 20.60
C PRO A 228 4.09 1.24 19.58
N VAL A 229 3.45 1.41 18.43
CA VAL A 229 3.89 2.37 17.41
C VAL A 229 2.77 3.34 17.07
N ARG A 230 3.10 4.55 16.61
CA ARG A 230 2.12 5.47 16.00
C ARG A 230 2.06 5.24 14.51
N SER A 231 0.85 5.15 13.97
CA SER A 231 0.58 4.84 12.57
C SER A 231 1.29 5.78 11.60
N GLY A 232 1.11 7.08 11.73
CA GLY A 232 1.69 8.08 10.84
C GLY A 232 3.21 8.09 10.81
N PRO A 233 3.91 8.26 11.95
CA PRO A 233 5.37 8.19 12.02
C PRO A 233 5.93 6.85 11.51
N TYR A 234 5.26 5.74 11.79
CA TYR A 234 5.65 4.43 11.26
C TYR A 234 5.59 4.41 9.73
N LEU A 235 4.46 4.83 9.14
CA LEU A 235 4.29 4.91 7.70
C LEU A 235 5.35 5.83 7.05
N MET A 236 5.59 7.01 7.63
CA MET A 236 6.59 7.96 7.14
C MET A 236 7.99 7.36 7.13
N SER A 237 8.40 6.66 8.21
CA SER A 237 9.71 6.01 8.28
C SER A 237 9.90 4.96 7.19
N LYS A 238 8.88 4.16 6.91
CA LYS A 238 8.89 3.15 5.85
C LYS A 238 8.95 3.78 4.45
N PHE A 239 8.18 4.84 4.22
CA PHE A 239 8.17 5.55 2.95
C PHE A 239 9.53 6.20 2.65
N LEU A 240 10.13 6.89 3.62
CA LEU A 240 11.43 7.53 3.46
C LEU A 240 12.51 6.51 3.13
N SER A 241 12.48 5.33 3.74
CA SER A 241 13.44 4.26 3.44
C SER A 241 13.38 3.76 1.99
N THR A 242 12.24 3.95 1.29
CA THR A 242 12.10 3.56 -0.13
C THR A 242 12.46 4.65 -1.12
N THR A 243 12.49 5.91 -0.69
CA THR A 243 12.66 7.09 -1.56
C THR A 243 13.99 7.82 -1.38
N GLU A 244 14.70 7.64 -0.27
CA GLU A 244 16.02 8.20 -0.07
C GLU A 244 17.06 7.54 -0.99
N LYS A 245 17.87 8.39 -1.66
CA LYS A 245 18.93 7.97 -2.58
C LYS A 245 20.24 7.72 -1.83
#